data_7da8484e122b8959151dc243082fbc38
#
_entry.id   7da8484e122b8959151dc243082fbc38
#
_cell.length_a   1.000
_cell.length_b   1.000
_cell.length_c   1.000
_cell.angle_alpha   90.00
_cell.angle_beta   90.00
_cell.angle_gamma   90.00
#
_symmetry.space_group_name_H-M   'P 1'
#
loop_
_entity.id
_entity.type
_entity.pdbx_description
1 polymer ?
#
loop_
_entity_poly.entity_id
_entity_poly.type
_entity_poly.pdbx_seq_one_letter_code
_entity_poly.pdbx_strand_id
1 'polypeptide(L)'
;MKRSWNWSIWVGFLFVLAGFLSYTFFVQFPVTRDFPWANFLLLGIGGILLAIGVERAFAKAEAYRGKIFGPILALLGLFVIAFFSYIVFYELKQLPPSTGAPRLGQKAPEFTLPDQNGKPIALADLVSSHGAVLIFYRGFW
;
A
#
# COMPACT_ATOMS: atom_id res chain seq x y z
N MET A 1 37.59 -21.71 13.66
CA MET A 1 36.22 -22.23 13.57
C MET A 1 35.53 -21.64 12.33
N LYS A 2 34.72 -22.43 11.60
CA LYS A 2 34.03 -21.96 10.39
C LYS A 2 32.83 -21.14 10.82
N ARG A 3 32.77 -19.82 10.46
CA ARG A 3 31.64 -18.93 10.80
C ARG A 3 30.36 -19.44 10.15
N SER A 4 29.25 -19.52 10.91
CA SER A 4 27.95 -19.93 10.44
C SER A 4 27.29 -18.87 9.56
N TRP A 5 26.44 -19.28 8.66
CA TRP A 5 25.62 -18.40 7.83
C TRP A 5 24.54 -17.73 8.67
N ASN A 6 24.36 -16.42 8.55
CA ASN A 6 23.40 -15.65 9.33
C ASN A 6 22.05 -15.59 8.57
N TRP A 7 21.27 -16.67 8.68
CA TRP A 7 19.98 -16.78 8.00
C TRP A 7 18.98 -15.68 8.37
N SER A 8 19.07 -15.13 9.60
CA SER A 8 18.13 -14.08 10.04
C SER A 8 18.17 -12.87 9.13
N ILE A 9 19.32 -12.48 8.58
CA ILE A 9 19.45 -11.35 7.65
C ILE A 9 18.71 -11.64 6.35
N TRP A 10 18.92 -12.80 5.76
CA TRP A 10 18.36 -13.15 4.46
C TRP A 10 16.86 -13.39 4.55
N VAL A 11 16.42 -14.16 5.52
CA VAL A 11 15.00 -14.43 5.76
C VAL A 11 14.27 -13.13 6.10
N GLY A 12 14.87 -12.28 6.95
CA GLY A 12 14.30 -10.97 7.29
C GLY A 12 14.11 -10.08 6.07
N PHE A 13 15.11 -10.01 5.20
CA PHE A 13 15.02 -9.23 3.97
C PHE A 13 13.98 -9.79 3.00
N LEU A 14 13.89 -11.12 2.87
CA LEU A 14 12.84 -11.76 2.06
C LEU A 14 11.44 -11.47 2.59
N PHE A 15 11.23 -11.45 3.91
CA PHE A 15 9.94 -11.05 4.50
C PHE A 15 9.60 -9.59 4.21
N VAL A 16 10.57 -8.69 4.26
CA VAL A 16 10.35 -7.27 3.89
C VAL A 16 9.95 -7.16 2.42
N LEU A 17 10.66 -7.83 1.52
CA LEU A 17 10.30 -7.84 0.09
C LEU A 17 8.93 -8.46 -0.15
N ALA A 18 8.63 -9.59 0.50
CA ALA A 18 7.34 -10.25 0.40
C ALA A 18 6.21 -9.33 0.89
N GLY A 19 6.41 -8.63 2.02
CA GLY A 19 5.47 -7.65 2.55
C GLY A 19 5.18 -6.51 1.58
N PHE A 20 6.21 -6.00 0.90
CA PHE A 20 6.06 -4.94 -0.09
C PHE A 20 5.38 -5.46 -1.37
N LEU A 21 5.89 -6.53 -1.97
CA LEU A 21 5.43 -7.03 -3.27
C LEU A 21 4.03 -7.66 -3.21
N SER A 22 3.65 -8.26 -2.09
CA SER A 22 2.33 -8.87 -1.92
C SER A 22 1.19 -7.86 -1.81
N TYR A 23 1.48 -6.55 -1.73
CA TYR A 23 0.44 -5.53 -1.66
C TYR A 23 -0.52 -5.57 -2.84
N THR A 24 -0.02 -5.76 -4.06
CA THR A 24 -0.83 -5.86 -5.27
C THR A 24 -1.82 -7.03 -5.23
N PHE A 25 -1.47 -8.09 -4.51
CA PHE A 25 -2.35 -9.24 -4.29
C PHE A 25 -3.34 -8.97 -3.15
N PHE A 26 -2.87 -8.50 -2.00
CA PHE A 26 -3.73 -8.28 -0.83
C PHE A 26 -4.72 -7.14 -0.98
N VAL A 27 -4.44 -6.12 -1.80
CA VAL A 27 -5.34 -5.00 -2.05
C VAL A 27 -6.67 -5.42 -2.73
N GLN A 28 -6.70 -6.60 -3.33
CA GLN A 28 -7.91 -7.14 -3.97
C GLN A 28 -8.96 -7.61 -2.95
N PHE A 29 -8.55 -7.88 -1.71
CA PHE A 29 -9.46 -8.35 -0.66
C PHE A 29 -9.96 -7.17 0.18
N PRO A 30 -11.28 -7.07 0.44
CA PRO A 30 -11.86 -5.95 1.20
C PRO A 30 -11.22 -5.73 2.57
N VAL A 31 -10.87 -6.82 3.26
CA VAL A 31 -10.30 -6.79 4.64
C VAL A 31 -8.91 -6.15 4.69
N THR A 32 -8.11 -6.28 3.61
CA THR A 32 -6.73 -5.77 3.55
C THR A 32 -6.60 -4.52 2.68
N ARG A 33 -7.66 -4.14 1.97
CA ARG A 33 -7.67 -2.97 1.09
C ARG A 33 -7.67 -1.66 1.87
N ASP A 34 -8.53 -1.53 2.89
CA ASP A 34 -8.67 -0.31 3.67
C ASP A 34 -7.45 -0.03 4.56
N PHE A 35 -6.90 -1.10 5.12
CA PHE A 35 -5.64 -1.07 5.84
C PHE A 35 -4.84 -2.35 5.57
N PRO A 36 -3.64 -2.26 4.98
CA PRO A 36 -2.85 -3.43 4.58
C PRO A 36 -2.12 -4.08 5.77
N TRP A 37 -2.88 -4.56 6.77
CA TRP A 37 -2.34 -5.14 7.99
C TRP A 37 -1.46 -6.36 7.74
N ALA A 38 -1.80 -7.20 6.74
CA ALA A 38 -1.02 -8.38 6.40
C ALA A 38 0.37 -8.00 5.87
N ASN A 39 0.45 -6.93 5.06
CA ASN A 39 1.71 -6.41 4.57
C ASN A 39 2.55 -5.84 5.73
N PHE A 40 1.95 -5.06 6.64
CA PHE A 40 2.65 -4.52 7.81
C PHE A 40 3.12 -5.63 8.76
N LEU A 41 2.37 -6.72 8.89
CA LEU A 41 2.80 -7.88 9.67
C LEU A 41 4.07 -8.51 9.07
N LEU A 42 4.10 -8.75 7.75
CA LEU A 42 5.27 -9.28 7.06
C LEU A 42 6.47 -8.34 7.16
N LEU A 43 6.26 -7.03 6.95
CA LEU A 43 7.29 -6.00 7.10
C LEU A 43 7.84 -5.94 8.52
N GLY A 44 6.97 -6.04 9.54
CA GLY A 44 7.36 -6.06 10.94
C GLY A 44 8.20 -7.29 11.31
N ILE A 45 7.76 -8.48 10.92
CA ILE A 45 8.53 -9.72 11.12
C ILE A 45 9.89 -9.61 10.41
N GLY A 46 9.91 -9.15 9.17
CA GLY A 46 11.13 -8.94 8.41
C GLY A 46 12.10 -7.96 9.09
N GLY A 47 11.59 -6.83 9.57
CA GLY A 47 12.36 -5.82 10.30
C GLY A 47 12.99 -6.37 11.59
N ILE A 48 12.23 -7.13 12.38
CA ILE A 48 12.72 -7.79 13.61
C ILE A 48 13.83 -8.79 13.26
N LEU A 49 13.63 -9.62 12.24
CA LEU A 49 14.65 -10.60 11.82
C LEU A 49 15.92 -9.92 11.31
N LEU A 50 15.81 -8.80 10.59
CA LEU A 50 16.96 -7.99 10.17
C LEU A 50 17.71 -7.42 11.37
N ALA A 51 17.00 -6.86 12.35
CA ALA A 51 17.61 -6.34 13.57
C ALA A 51 18.38 -7.42 14.34
N ILE A 52 17.75 -8.59 14.56
CA ILE A 52 18.40 -9.76 15.18
C ILE A 52 19.62 -10.19 14.36
N GLY A 53 19.49 -10.20 13.03
CA GLY A 53 20.58 -10.58 12.14
C GLY A 53 21.79 -9.63 12.23
N VAL A 54 21.55 -8.33 12.27
CA VAL A 54 22.59 -7.30 12.45
C VAL A 54 23.24 -7.46 13.83
N GLU A 55 22.44 -7.57 14.90
CA GLU A 55 22.96 -7.79 16.25
C GLU A 55 23.89 -9.01 16.28
N ARG A 56 23.47 -10.16 15.75
CA ARG A 56 24.32 -11.37 15.68
C ARG A 56 25.61 -11.15 14.90
N ALA A 57 25.56 -10.39 13.81
CA ALA A 57 26.74 -10.11 12.99
C ALA A 57 27.80 -9.29 13.72
N PHE A 58 27.40 -8.43 14.66
CA PHE A 58 28.31 -7.58 15.44
C PHE A 58 28.63 -8.16 16.82
N ALA A 59 27.61 -8.55 17.58
CA ALA A 59 27.80 -9.05 18.94
C ALA A 59 28.43 -10.46 18.97
N LYS A 60 28.15 -11.29 17.93
CA LYS A 60 28.70 -12.67 17.83
C LYS A 60 29.49 -12.85 16.52
N ALA A 61 30.37 -11.91 16.24
CA ALA A 61 31.12 -11.83 14.98
C ALA A 61 32.04 -13.01 14.69
N GLU A 62 32.45 -13.74 15.71
CA GLU A 62 33.24 -14.96 15.57
C GLU A 62 32.38 -16.17 15.13
N ALA A 63 31.09 -16.20 15.53
CA ALA A 63 30.17 -17.26 15.24
C ALA A 63 29.42 -17.04 13.91
N TYR A 64 29.08 -15.79 13.56
CA TYR A 64 28.23 -15.48 12.41
C TYR A 64 28.93 -14.62 11.36
N ARG A 65 28.56 -14.84 10.09
CA ARG A 65 28.93 -13.97 8.96
C ARG A 65 27.89 -12.86 8.81
N GLY A 66 28.29 -11.72 8.19
CA GLY A 66 27.31 -10.71 7.79
C GLY A 66 27.61 -9.28 8.23
N LYS A 67 28.84 -8.98 8.70
CA LYS A 67 29.24 -7.61 9.12
C LYS A 67 29.07 -6.54 8.04
N ILE A 68 29.23 -6.92 6.77
CA ILE A 68 29.10 -5.99 5.64
C ILE A 68 27.68 -6.05 5.08
N PHE A 69 27.22 -7.26 4.70
CA PHE A 69 25.91 -7.43 4.10
C PHE A 69 24.73 -7.19 5.05
N GLY A 70 24.92 -7.46 6.35
CA GLY A 70 23.89 -7.24 7.35
C GLY A 70 23.38 -5.80 7.40
N PRO A 71 24.26 -4.82 7.66
CA PRO A 71 23.86 -3.41 7.66
C PRO A 71 23.29 -2.93 6.32
N ILE A 72 23.88 -3.37 5.20
CA ILE A 72 23.39 -2.98 3.87
C ILE A 72 21.95 -3.47 3.66
N LEU A 73 21.67 -4.76 3.93
CA LEU A 73 20.32 -5.32 3.78
C LEU A 73 19.34 -4.75 4.81
N ALA A 74 19.81 -4.42 6.01
CA ALA A 74 19.00 -3.77 7.04
C ALA A 74 18.62 -2.35 6.63
N LEU A 75 19.53 -1.56 6.10
CA LEU A 75 19.26 -0.21 5.59
C LEU A 75 18.30 -0.26 4.39
N LEU A 76 18.51 -1.19 3.46
CA LEU A 76 17.63 -1.37 2.33
C LEU A 76 16.23 -1.82 2.77
N GLY A 77 16.16 -2.75 3.73
CA GLY A 77 14.89 -3.18 4.33
C GLY A 77 14.17 -2.04 5.04
N LEU A 78 14.89 -1.23 5.81
CA LEU A 78 14.34 -0.04 6.47
C LEU A 78 13.80 0.95 5.44
N PHE A 79 14.54 1.17 4.35
CA PHE A 79 14.08 2.02 3.25
C PHE A 79 12.78 1.50 2.65
N VAL A 80 12.67 0.19 2.37
CA VAL A 80 11.44 -0.41 1.83
C VAL A 80 10.27 -0.25 2.80
N ILE A 81 10.47 -0.47 4.10
CA ILE A 81 9.44 -0.29 5.13
C ILE A 81 8.98 1.17 5.18
N ALA A 82 9.93 2.11 5.21
CA ALA A 82 9.62 3.55 5.25
C ALA A 82 8.88 4.00 3.98
N PHE A 83 9.33 3.55 2.81
CA PHE A 83 8.72 3.86 1.52
C PHE A 83 7.29 3.31 1.42
N PHE A 84 7.07 2.06 1.82
CA PHE A 84 5.74 1.47 1.87
C PHE A 84 4.81 2.24 2.81
N SER A 85 5.31 2.58 3.99
CA SER A 85 4.55 3.36 4.98
C SER A 85 4.19 4.75 4.43
N TYR A 86 5.13 5.41 3.75
CA TYR A 86 4.89 6.70 3.09
C TYR A 86 3.77 6.60 2.05
N ILE A 87 3.82 5.60 1.17
CA ILE A 87 2.78 5.39 0.16
C ILE A 87 1.42 5.19 0.83
N VAL A 88 1.32 4.28 1.80
CA VAL A 88 0.03 3.92 2.44
C VAL A 88 -0.55 5.06 3.26
N PHE A 89 0.28 5.77 4.04
CA PHE A 89 -0.22 6.78 4.96
C PHE A 89 -0.31 8.17 4.36
N TYR A 90 0.44 8.45 3.30
CA TYR A 90 0.47 9.76 2.69
C TYR A 90 -0.07 9.76 1.26
N GLU A 91 0.57 9.08 0.30
CA GLU A 91 0.19 9.15 -1.11
C GLU A 91 -1.23 8.64 -1.39
N LEU A 92 -1.62 7.49 -0.85
CA LEU A 92 -2.94 6.91 -1.08
C LEU A 92 -4.09 7.69 -0.42
N LYS A 93 -3.78 8.57 0.51
CA LYS A 93 -4.76 9.46 1.18
C LYS A 93 -4.89 10.81 0.51
N GLN A 94 -4.02 11.16 -0.43
CA GLN A 94 -4.16 12.42 -1.16
C GLN A 94 -5.36 12.35 -2.11
N LEU A 95 -6.36 13.14 -1.82
CA LEU A 95 -7.48 13.35 -2.72
C LEU A 95 -7.11 14.46 -3.72
N PRO A 96 -7.50 14.33 -4.99
CA PRO A 96 -7.35 15.42 -5.95
C PRO A 96 -8.01 16.70 -5.40
N PRO A 97 -7.44 17.88 -5.65
CA PRO A 97 -8.06 19.14 -5.22
C PRO A 97 -9.45 19.24 -5.84
N SER A 98 -10.43 19.59 -5.03
CA SER A 98 -11.84 19.78 -5.44
C SER A 98 -12.09 21.09 -6.18
N THR A 99 -11.06 21.63 -6.83
CA THR A 99 -11.15 22.84 -7.66
C THR A 99 -12.12 22.58 -8.82
N GLY A 100 -13.23 23.32 -8.83
CA GLY A 100 -14.29 23.12 -9.82
C GLY A 100 -15.44 22.18 -9.39
N ALA A 101 -15.35 21.57 -8.20
CA ALA A 101 -16.50 20.81 -7.67
C ALA A 101 -17.68 21.76 -7.35
N PRO A 102 -18.90 21.36 -7.66
CA PRO A 102 -20.09 22.14 -7.30
C PRO A 102 -20.20 22.28 -5.78
N ARG A 103 -20.54 23.50 -5.33
CA ARG A 103 -20.81 23.76 -3.90
C ARG A 103 -22.26 23.38 -3.57
N LEU A 104 -22.52 23.19 -2.28
CA LEU A 104 -23.91 22.98 -1.82
C LEU A 104 -24.81 24.11 -2.30
N GLY A 105 -25.97 23.77 -2.87
CA GLY A 105 -26.92 24.71 -3.43
C GLY A 105 -26.61 25.19 -4.85
N GLN A 106 -25.49 24.79 -5.45
CA GLN A 106 -25.23 25.06 -6.85
C GLN A 106 -25.91 24.03 -7.76
N LYS A 107 -26.37 24.45 -8.94
CA LYS A 107 -26.84 23.55 -9.96
C LYS A 107 -25.73 22.59 -10.38
N ALA A 108 -26.02 21.29 -10.42
CA ALA A 108 -25.08 20.30 -10.92
C ALA A 108 -24.72 20.62 -12.39
N PRO A 109 -23.44 20.40 -12.78
CA PRO A 109 -23.06 20.56 -14.19
C PRO A 109 -23.86 19.56 -15.05
N GLU A 110 -24.19 19.96 -16.24
CA GLU A 110 -24.88 19.11 -17.20
C GLU A 110 -23.91 18.08 -17.77
N PHE A 111 -24.31 16.82 -17.79
CA PHE A 111 -23.57 15.75 -18.43
C PHE A 111 -24.51 14.71 -19.03
N THR A 112 -24.00 13.98 -20.01
CA THR A 112 -24.69 12.85 -20.63
C THR A 112 -23.79 11.64 -20.54
N LEU A 113 -24.30 10.53 -20.01
CA LEU A 113 -23.58 9.26 -19.87
C LEU A 113 -24.36 8.14 -20.54
N PRO A 114 -23.71 7.14 -21.14
CA PRO A 114 -24.36 5.95 -21.63
C PRO A 114 -24.87 5.09 -20.46
N ASP A 115 -26.08 4.55 -20.60
CA ASP A 115 -26.61 3.53 -19.69
C ASP A 115 -25.95 2.17 -19.95
N GLN A 116 -26.39 1.13 -19.23
CA GLN A 116 -25.91 -0.25 -19.40
C GLN A 116 -26.17 -0.84 -20.81
N ASN A 117 -27.04 -0.21 -21.60
CA ASN A 117 -27.38 -0.61 -22.97
C ASN A 117 -26.69 0.27 -24.02
N GLY A 118 -25.84 1.21 -23.57
CA GLY A 118 -25.15 2.17 -24.44
C GLY A 118 -26.00 3.36 -24.89
N LYS A 119 -27.25 3.52 -24.36
CA LYS A 119 -28.12 4.66 -24.71
C LYS A 119 -27.68 5.89 -23.94
N PRO A 120 -27.44 7.06 -24.58
CA PRO A 120 -27.10 8.27 -23.90
C PRO A 120 -28.28 8.78 -23.05
N ILE A 121 -28.01 9.05 -21.76
CA ILE A 121 -28.95 9.63 -20.81
C ILE A 121 -28.39 10.95 -20.28
N ALA A 122 -29.15 12.03 -20.44
CA ALA A 122 -28.76 13.32 -19.89
C ALA A 122 -29.26 13.47 -18.45
N LEU A 123 -28.48 14.15 -17.60
CA LEU A 123 -28.88 14.44 -16.22
C LEU A 123 -30.22 15.22 -16.20
N ALA A 124 -30.41 16.16 -17.10
CA ALA A 124 -31.63 16.94 -17.19
C ALA A 124 -32.90 16.09 -17.35
N ASP A 125 -32.80 14.99 -18.14
CA ASP A 125 -33.91 14.08 -18.34
C ASP A 125 -34.27 13.30 -17.07
N LEU A 126 -33.23 12.90 -16.30
CA LEU A 126 -33.42 12.17 -15.04
C LEU A 126 -34.08 13.02 -13.96
N VAL A 127 -33.71 14.31 -13.88
CA VAL A 127 -34.22 15.21 -12.83
C VAL A 127 -35.51 15.94 -13.22
N SER A 128 -36.01 15.82 -14.47
CA SER A 128 -37.16 16.54 -14.97
C SER A 128 -38.45 16.18 -14.24
N SER A 129 -38.58 14.93 -13.81
CA SER A 129 -39.80 14.42 -13.16
C SER A 129 -39.63 14.02 -11.70
N HIS A 130 -38.42 13.70 -11.29
CA HIS A 130 -38.07 13.21 -9.93
C HIS A 130 -36.69 13.70 -9.52
N GLY A 131 -36.40 13.70 -8.21
CA GLY A 131 -35.03 13.92 -7.72
C GLY A 131 -34.11 12.76 -8.11
N ALA A 132 -32.82 13.05 -8.36
CA ALA A 132 -31.81 12.05 -8.66
C ALA A 132 -30.75 12.02 -7.56
N VAL A 133 -30.29 10.82 -7.22
CA VAL A 133 -29.12 10.61 -6.35
C VAL A 133 -27.97 10.11 -7.22
N LEU A 134 -26.88 10.86 -7.26
CA LEU A 134 -25.67 10.51 -8.00
C LEU A 134 -24.69 9.81 -7.05
N ILE A 135 -24.30 8.57 -7.35
CA ILE A 135 -23.32 7.81 -6.57
C ILE A 135 -22.07 7.65 -7.41
N PHE A 136 -20.96 8.22 -6.92
CA PHE A 136 -19.66 8.10 -7.56
C PHE A 136 -18.85 7.03 -6.85
N TYR A 137 -18.23 6.13 -7.60
CA TYR A 137 -17.37 5.10 -7.07
C TYR A 137 -16.11 4.92 -7.93
N ARG A 138 -15.02 4.48 -7.31
CA ARG A 138 -13.71 4.42 -7.99
C ARG A 138 -13.51 3.13 -8.80
N GLY A 139 -14.35 2.12 -8.64
CA GLY A 139 -14.23 0.83 -9.30
C GLY A 139 -15.14 -0.23 -8.69
N PHE A 140 -15.07 -1.43 -9.23
CA PHE A 140 -15.92 -2.55 -8.81
C PHE A 140 -15.31 -3.38 -7.67
N TRP A 141 -14.16 -3.00 -7.15
CA TRP A 141 -13.45 -3.67 -6.07
C TRP A 141 -13.77 -3.06 -4.72
#